data_ca2a1ede2ef90b812c86464e79f86549
#
_entry.id   ca2a1ede2ef90b812c86464e79f86549
#
_cell.length_a   1.000
_cell.length_b   1.000
_cell.length_c   1.000
_cell.angle_alpha   90.00
_cell.angle_beta   90.00
_cell.angle_gamma   90.00
#
_symmetry.space_group_name_H-M   'P 1'
#
loop_
_entity.id
_entity.type
_entity.pdbx_description
1 polymer ?
#
loop_
_entity_poly.entity_id
_entity_poly.type
_entity_poly.pdbx_seq_one_letter_code
_entity_poly.pdbx_strand_id
1 'polypeptide(L)'
;MATGDSPVLEALVEINAVSLARTELDRRSLMLVRIAALVAVDAPTSSYLLHVGPSVDAGLTAQDAEDVLVAVAPIVGAPRAASAAVKIAEALDLAISFAIEESQ
;
A
#
# COMPACT_ATOMS: atom_id res chain seq x y z
N MET A 1 -1.60 -16.48 -23.13
CA MET A 1 -1.39 -16.82 -22.28
C MET A 1 -2.31 -16.78 -21.54
N ALA A 2 -2.47 -17.38 -21.39
CA ALA A 2 -3.29 -17.54 -20.73
C ALA A 2 -3.21 -16.82 -19.68
N THR A 3 -3.67 -16.06 -19.70
CA THR A 3 -4.20 -15.78 -18.89
C THR A 3 -3.69 -15.68 -17.64
N GLY A 4 -3.88 -15.56 -16.90
CA GLY A 4 -3.51 -15.54 -15.63
C GLY A 4 -2.18 -16.09 -15.32
N ASP A 5 -1.55 -16.50 -16.32
CA ASP A 5 -0.37 -17.27 -16.13
C ASP A 5 0.88 -16.45 -16.21
N SER A 6 0.86 -15.25 -15.72
CA SER A 6 2.07 -14.43 -15.67
C SER A 6 3.01 -14.97 -14.59
N PRO A 7 4.22 -15.43 -14.95
CA PRO A 7 5.21 -15.85 -13.94
C PRO A 7 5.56 -14.73 -12.98
N VAL A 8 5.53 -13.49 -13.44
CA VAL A 8 5.84 -12.33 -12.59
C VAL A 8 4.78 -12.17 -11.51
N LEU A 9 3.51 -12.21 -11.90
CA LEU A 9 2.41 -12.07 -10.94
C LEU A 9 2.41 -13.22 -9.95
N GLU A 10 2.65 -14.45 -10.42
CA GLU A 10 2.74 -15.62 -9.55
C GLU A 10 3.86 -15.46 -8.53
N ALA A 11 5.04 -15.01 -8.97
CA ALA A 11 6.17 -14.80 -8.09
C ALA A 11 5.86 -13.72 -7.05
N LEU A 12 5.20 -12.64 -7.45
CA LEU A 12 4.84 -11.55 -6.52
C LEU A 12 3.84 -12.04 -5.47
N VAL A 13 2.86 -12.84 -5.87
CA VAL A 13 1.90 -13.42 -4.94
C VAL A 13 2.62 -14.34 -3.94
N GLU A 14 3.54 -15.17 -4.41
CA GLU A 14 4.30 -16.07 -3.55
C GLU A 14 5.19 -15.30 -2.57
N ILE A 15 5.89 -14.27 -3.04
CA ILE A 15 6.74 -13.44 -2.18
C ILE A 15 5.90 -12.76 -1.11
N ASN A 16 4.74 -12.25 -1.48
CA ASN A 16 3.84 -11.62 -0.50
C ASN A 16 3.36 -12.63 0.54
N ALA A 17 2.98 -13.83 0.10
CA ALA A 17 2.51 -14.88 1.01
C ALA A 17 3.62 -15.29 1.99
N VAL A 18 4.85 -15.45 1.51
CA VAL A 18 5.99 -15.81 2.35
C VAL A 18 6.28 -14.69 3.35
N SER A 19 6.24 -13.44 2.90
CA SER A 19 6.45 -12.29 3.77
C SER A 19 5.41 -12.26 4.90
N LEU A 20 4.14 -12.45 4.56
CA LEU A 20 3.06 -12.47 5.55
C LEU A 20 3.23 -13.63 6.55
N ALA A 21 3.68 -14.79 6.07
CA ALA A 21 3.83 -15.97 6.91
C ALA A 21 5.04 -15.89 7.83
N ARG A 22 6.11 -15.23 7.38
CA ARG A 22 7.37 -15.24 8.11
C ARG A 22 7.61 -14.05 9.02
N THR A 23 6.95 -12.91 8.76
CA THR A 23 7.13 -11.77 9.63
C THR A 23 6.44 -12.01 10.97
N GLU A 24 7.08 -11.53 12.04
CA GLU A 24 6.48 -11.55 13.36
C GLU A 24 5.85 -10.22 13.73
N LEU A 25 5.87 -9.26 12.81
CA LEU A 25 5.18 -8.01 13.02
C LEU A 25 3.66 -8.26 13.03
N ASP A 26 2.96 -7.56 13.91
CA ASP A 26 1.51 -7.58 13.85
C ASP A 26 1.01 -6.92 12.56
N ARG A 27 -0.25 -7.13 12.24
CA ARG A 27 -0.81 -6.64 10.96
C ARG A 27 -0.71 -5.14 10.83
N ARG A 28 -0.96 -4.40 11.88
CA ARG A 28 -0.90 -2.94 11.85
C ARG A 28 0.53 -2.46 11.57
N SER A 29 1.48 -2.98 12.31
CA SER A 29 2.89 -2.63 12.12
C SER A 29 3.38 -3.00 10.72
N LEU A 30 2.98 -4.17 10.25
CA LEU A 30 3.34 -4.63 8.91
C LEU A 30 2.84 -3.65 7.84
N MET A 31 1.61 -3.19 7.94
CA MET A 31 1.06 -2.25 6.96
C MET A 31 1.75 -0.90 7.04
N LEU A 32 2.06 -0.40 8.24
CA LEU A 32 2.79 0.85 8.39
C LEU A 32 4.17 0.77 7.74
N VAL A 33 4.88 -0.33 7.97
CA VAL A 33 6.21 -0.57 7.38
C VAL A 33 6.12 -0.64 5.86
N ARG A 34 5.12 -1.32 5.33
CA ARG A 34 4.95 -1.45 3.89
C ARG A 34 4.63 -0.11 3.23
N ILE A 35 3.77 0.69 3.84
CA ILE A 35 3.47 2.02 3.32
C ILE A 35 4.75 2.88 3.32
N ALA A 36 5.52 2.85 4.41
CA ALA A 36 6.78 3.59 4.49
C ALA A 36 7.74 3.19 3.37
N ALA A 37 7.83 1.89 3.09
CA ALA A 37 8.68 1.39 2.01
C ALA A 37 8.21 1.87 0.64
N LEU A 38 6.89 1.88 0.42
CA LEU A 38 6.32 2.38 -0.85
C LEU A 38 6.67 3.86 -1.05
N VAL A 39 6.63 4.65 0.01
CA VAL A 39 7.03 6.06 -0.05
C VAL A 39 8.49 6.17 -0.45
N ALA A 40 9.35 5.39 0.19
CA ALA A 40 10.79 5.44 -0.03
C ALA A 40 11.19 5.09 -1.46
N VAL A 41 10.49 4.14 -2.09
CA VAL A 41 10.79 3.74 -3.46
C VAL A 41 9.98 4.51 -4.50
N ASP A 42 9.19 5.48 -4.07
CA ASP A 42 8.32 6.28 -4.93
C ASP A 42 7.41 5.38 -5.79
N ALA A 43 6.71 4.50 -5.11
CA ALA A 43 5.84 3.53 -5.78
C ALA A 43 4.69 4.21 -6.53
N PRO A 44 4.17 3.58 -7.58
CA PRO A 44 3.03 4.14 -8.31
C PRO A 44 1.73 4.02 -7.50
N THR A 45 0.72 4.77 -7.92
CA THR A 45 -0.60 4.75 -7.29
C THR A 45 -1.18 3.34 -7.17
N SER A 46 -0.95 2.50 -8.18
CA SER A 46 -1.45 1.12 -8.17
C SER A 46 -0.94 0.30 -7.00
N SER A 47 0.31 0.54 -6.57
CA SER A 47 0.87 -0.16 -5.42
C SER A 47 0.15 0.25 -4.12
N TYR A 48 -0.13 1.54 -3.98
CA TYR A 48 -0.89 2.01 -2.82
C TYR A 48 -2.31 1.45 -2.84
N LEU A 49 -2.94 1.43 -4.02
CA LEU A 49 -4.29 0.91 -4.16
C LEU A 49 -4.39 -0.54 -3.67
N LEU A 50 -3.41 -1.37 -4.00
CA LEU A 50 -3.38 -2.76 -3.55
C LEU A 50 -3.27 -2.90 -2.03
N HIS A 51 -2.76 -1.87 -1.36
CA HIS A 51 -2.59 -1.89 0.09
C HIS A 51 -3.75 -1.25 0.87
N VAL A 52 -4.72 -0.63 0.19
CA VAL A 52 -5.83 0.03 0.88
C VAL A 52 -6.67 -0.97 1.68
N GLY A 53 -7.13 -2.03 1.02
CA GLY A 53 -7.95 -3.05 1.69
C GLY A 53 -7.24 -3.68 2.89
N PRO A 54 -6.04 -4.25 2.69
CA PRO A 54 -5.30 -4.83 3.82
C PRO A 54 -5.01 -3.83 4.96
N SER A 55 -4.78 -2.56 4.62
CA SER A 55 -4.55 -1.53 5.63
C SER A 55 -5.80 -1.24 6.46
N VAL A 56 -6.95 -1.13 5.80
CA VAL A 56 -8.23 -0.94 6.49
C VAL A 56 -8.51 -2.13 7.40
N ASP A 57 -8.29 -3.35 6.89
CA ASP A 57 -8.50 -4.57 7.68
C ASP A 57 -7.57 -4.62 8.90
N ALA A 58 -6.40 -4.03 8.80
CA ALA A 58 -5.44 -3.95 9.90
C ALA A 58 -5.72 -2.80 10.86
N GLY A 59 -6.77 -2.02 10.61
CA GLY A 59 -7.17 -0.94 11.48
C GLY A 59 -6.49 0.40 11.21
N LEU A 60 -5.81 0.55 10.08
CA LEU A 60 -5.19 1.82 9.75
C LEU A 60 -6.24 2.84 9.29
N THR A 61 -5.97 4.10 9.59
CA THR A 61 -6.80 5.23 9.19
C THR A 61 -6.01 6.13 8.24
N ALA A 62 -6.70 7.10 7.64
CA ALA A 62 -6.03 8.12 6.82
C ALA A 62 -5.00 8.88 7.64
N GLN A 63 -5.29 9.12 8.92
CA GLN A 63 -4.34 9.79 9.81
C GLN A 63 -3.05 8.96 9.97
N ASP A 64 -3.18 7.64 10.05
CA ASP A 64 -2.00 6.76 10.14
C ASP A 64 -1.12 6.93 8.90
N ALA A 65 -1.72 7.03 7.72
CA ALA A 65 -0.96 7.23 6.49
C ALA A 65 -0.24 8.58 6.52
N GLU A 66 -0.91 9.63 6.98
CA GLU A 66 -0.26 10.94 7.12
C GLU A 66 0.90 10.88 8.11
N ASP A 67 0.72 10.18 9.22
CA ASP A 67 1.75 10.04 10.22
C ASP A 67 2.97 9.30 9.68
N VAL A 68 2.76 8.33 8.80
CA VAL A 68 3.86 7.65 8.12
C VAL A 68 4.64 8.64 7.27
N LEU A 69 3.94 9.49 6.49
CA LEU A 69 4.60 10.48 5.65
C LEU A 69 5.44 11.44 6.47
N VAL A 70 4.90 11.92 7.58
CA VAL A 70 5.63 12.81 8.49
C VAL A 70 6.87 12.09 9.05
N ALA A 71 6.70 10.84 9.46
CA ALA A 71 7.78 10.06 10.07
C ALA A 71 8.93 9.81 9.10
N VAL A 72 8.65 9.54 7.83
CA VAL A 72 9.69 9.17 6.86
C VAL A 72 10.24 10.35 6.08
N ALA A 73 9.56 11.49 6.09
CA ALA A 73 9.98 12.67 5.31
C ALA A 73 11.45 13.06 5.52
N PRO A 74 11.99 13.05 6.75
CA PRO A 74 13.40 13.38 6.94
C PRO A 74 14.37 12.41 6.27
N ILE A 75 13.91 11.19 5.98
CA ILE A 75 14.74 10.15 5.36
C ILE A 75 14.59 10.17 3.84
N VAL A 76 13.35 10.22 3.35
CA VAL A 76 13.07 10.08 1.92
C VAL A 76 13.11 11.41 1.17
N GLY A 77 12.95 12.52 1.87
CA GLY A 77 12.93 13.85 1.30
C GLY A 77 11.54 14.34 0.94
N ALA A 78 11.38 15.66 0.94
CA ALA A 78 10.09 16.31 0.70
C ALA A 78 9.46 15.94 -0.65
N PRO A 79 10.23 15.86 -1.77
CA PRO A 79 9.60 15.50 -3.05
C PRO A 79 8.92 14.13 -3.02
N ARG A 80 9.54 13.13 -2.41
CA ARG A 80 8.94 11.79 -2.34
C ARG A 80 7.75 11.75 -1.40
N ALA A 81 7.84 12.46 -0.28
CA ALA A 81 6.72 12.54 0.65
C ALA A 81 5.52 13.21 -0.01
N ALA A 82 5.73 14.30 -0.74
CA ALA A 82 4.67 14.99 -1.46
C ALA A 82 4.06 14.12 -2.56
N SER A 83 4.90 13.43 -3.32
CA SER A 83 4.45 12.50 -4.36
C SER A 83 3.59 11.40 -3.74
N ALA A 84 4.03 10.83 -2.62
CA ALA A 84 3.27 9.80 -1.94
C ALA A 84 1.91 10.30 -1.45
N ALA A 85 1.84 11.52 -0.93
CA ALA A 85 0.59 12.09 -0.45
C ALA A 85 -0.46 12.15 -1.57
N VAL A 86 -0.05 12.58 -2.76
CA VAL A 86 -0.94 12.64 -3.92
C VAL A 86 -1.40 11.25 -4.33
N LYS A 87 -0.46 10.29 -4.41
CA LYS A 87 -0.75 8.93 -4.84
C LYS A 87 -1.65 8.20 -3.84
N ILE A 88 -1.45 8.42 -2.56
CA ILE A 88 -2.31 7.84 -1.52
C ILE A 88 -3.73 8.39 -1.66
N ALA A 89 -3.87 9.69 -1.87
CA ALA A 89 -5.19 10.29 -2.08
C ALA A 89 -5.89 9.72 -3.30
N GLU A 90 -5.15 9.56 -4.41
CA GLU A 90 -5.68 8.93 -5.61
C GLU A 90 -6.11 7.49 -5.36
N ALA A 91 -5.30 6.73 -4.64
CA ALA A 91 -5.60 5.35 -4.33
C ALA A 91 -6.87 5.22 -3.47
N LEU A 92 -7.04 6.11 -2.49
CA LEU A 92 -8.23 6.12 -1.65
C LEU A 92 -9.48 6.46 -2.46
N ASP A 93 -9.39 7.44 -3.36
CA ASP A 93 -10.50 7.80 -4.24
C ASP A 93 -10.92 6.63 -5.12
N LEU A 94 -9.96 5.93 -5.71
CA LEU A 94 -10.24 4.77 -6.55
C LEU A 94 -10.88 3.65 -5.74
N ALA A 95 -10.38 3.39 -4.54
CA ALA A 95 -10.93 2.34 -3.67
C ALA A 95 -12.39 2.65 -3.29
N ILE A 96 -12.69 3.91 -2.97
CA ILE A 96 -14.04 4.33 -2.64
C ILE A 96 -14.96 4.18 -3.85
N SER A 97 -14.51 4.58 -5.03
CA SER A 97 -15.27 4.46 -6.27
C SER A 97 -15.63 3.01 -6.56
N PHE A 98 -14.65 2.10 -6.42
CA PHE A 98 -14.89 0.68 -6.63
C PHE A 98 -15.89 0.12 -5.62
N ALA A 99 -15.79 0.51 -4.36
CA ALA A 99 -16.70 0.06 -3.33
C ALA A 99 -18.14 0.53 -3.61
N ILE A 100 -18.31 1.76 -4.10
CA ILE A 100 -19.63 2.29 -4.45
C ILE A 100 -20.20 1.50 -5.63
N GLU A 101 -19.41 1.21 -6.65
CA GLU A 101 -19.86 0.43 -7.79
C GLU A 101 -20.30 -0.97 -7.37
N GLU A 102 -19.53 -1.61 -6.50
CA GLU A 102 -19.87 -2.94 -6.03
C GLU A 102 -21.17 -2.97 -5.21
N SER A 103 -21.49 -1.88 -4.53
CA SER A 103 -22.69 -1.82 -3.69
C SER A 103 -23.96 -1.55 -4.48
N GLN A 104 -23.84 -1.26 -5.77
CA GLN A 104 -24.98 -1.04 -6.65
C GLN A 104 -25.31 -2.29 -7.43
#